data_ca199ae3f438c663577618bfa07e08d6
#
_entry.id   ca199ae3f438c663577618bfa07e08d6
#
_cell.length_a   1.000
_cell.length_b   1.000
_cell.length_c   1.000
_cell.angle_alpha   90.00
_cell.angle_beta   90.00
_cell.angle_gamma   90.00
#
_symmetry.space_group_name_H-M   'P 1'
#
loop_
_entity.id
_entity.type
_entity.pdbx_description
1 polymer ?
#
loop_
_entity_poly.entity_id
_entity_poly.type
_entity_poly.pdbx_seq_one_letter_code
_entity_poly.pdbx_strand_id
1 'polypeptide(L)'
;MTNMDHMFFFASLFNHQLNGWNVSMVTNMRNMFSNAAAFNQPLDGWQVGKVKDMDRMFSNAAAFNQPLNGWDVSIVTIMHGMFQSLSAFNQPLNGWNVSSVTDMSGMFGGMMGMFGGLSEFYQPLGGWDISSMVSMVHMFVFASKFNQDLCPWGSKMMFPTTVVNGMFGGSGCPHMNDPTGPSGPWCAVTNCTA
;
A
#
# COMPACT_ATOMS: atom_id res chain seq x y z
N MET A 1 -21.72 13.37 0.51
CA MET A 1 -20.89 12.93 1.66
C MET A 1 -19.44 13.20 1.31
N THR A 2 -18.64 13.76 2.22
CA THR A 2 -17.23 14.11 1.98
C THR A 2 -16.27 13.32 2.86
N ASN A 3 -16.78 12.65 3.89
CA ASN A 3 -15.97 11.85 4.81
C ASN A 3 -16.63 10.47 5.00
N MET A 4 -15.83 9.41 4.81
CA MET A 4 -16.20 8.00 5.01
C MET A 4 -15.25 7.29 6.00
N ASP A 5 -14.61 8.10 6.87
CA ASP A 5 -13.73 7.59 7.92
C ASP A 5 -14.46 6.58 8.81
N HIS A 6 -13.85 5.38 8.99
CA HIS A 6 -14.37 4.29 9.82
C HIS A 6 -15.77 3.73 9.44
N MET A 7 -16.31 3.99 8.23
CA MET A 7 -17.70 3.66 7.90
C MET A 7 -18.05 2.17 8.07
N PHE A 8 -17.15 1.25 7.75
CA PHE A 8 -17.30 -0.20 7.91
C PHE A 8 -16.18 -0.79 8.79
N PHE A 9 -15.64 0.02 9.70
CA PHE A 9 -14.58 -0.38 10.62
C PHE A 9 -15.05 -1.53 11.53
N PHE A 10 -14.25 -2.62 11.59
CA PHE A 10 -14.59 -3.87 12.28
C PHE A 10 -15.89 -4.57 11.84
N ALA A 11 -16.45 -4.20 10.70
CA ALA A 11 -17.63 -4.88 10.13
C ALA A 11 -17.21 -6.23 9.50
N SER A 12 -16.79 -7.20 10.32
CA SER A 12 -16.08 -8.43 9.91
C SER A 12 -16.87 -9.32 8.94
N LEU A 13 -18.20 -9.27 8.95
CA LEU A 13 -19.10 -10.04 8.09
C LEU A 13 -19.66 -9.22 6.93
N PHE A 14 -19.33 -7.93 6.85
CA PHE A 14 -19.84 -7.07 5.78
C PHE A 14 -19.26 -7.45 4.42
N ASN A 15 -20.14 -7.75 3.45
CA ASN A 15 -19.76 -8.06 2.08
C ASN A 15 -20.87 -7.68 1.08
N HIS A 16 -21.52 -6.53 1.27
CA HIS A 16 -22.54 -6.03 0.35
C HIS A 16 -21.94 -5.16 -0.75
N GLN A 17 -22.60 -5.16 -1.93
CA GLN A 17 -22.17 -4.36 -3.08
C GLN A 17 -22.26 -2.85 -2.78
N LEU A 18 -21.19 -2.14 -3.10
CA LEU A 18 -21.06 -0.69 -2.92
C LEU A 18 -20.68 0.04 -4.23
N ASN A 19 -20.49 -0.69 -5.33
CA ASN A 19 -19.93 -0.13 -6.56
C ASN A 19 -20.80 1.02 -7.16
N GLY A 20 -22.11 1.01 -6.87
CA GLY A 20 -23.03 2.10 -7.29
C GLY A 20 -22.99 3.35 -6.40
N TRP A 21 -22.17 3.40 -5.36
CA TRP A 21 -22.09 4.57 -4.50
C TRP A 21 -21.36 5.74 -5.18
N ASN A 22 -21.94 6.93 -5.10
CA ASN A 22 -21.26 8.14 -5.55
C ASN A 22 -20.30 8.66 -4.48
N VAL A 23 -19.00 8.38 -4.67
CA VAL A 23 -17.91 8.79 -3.78
C VAL A 23 -17.10 9.98 -4.33
N SER A 24 -17.52 10.58 -5.46
CA SER A 24 -16.76 11.61 -6.17
C SER A 24 -16.47 12.89 -5.38
N MET A 25 -17.12 13.07 -4.24
CA MET A 25 -16.90 14.21 -3.33
C MET A 25 -16.19 13.82 -2.03
N VAL A 26 -15.80 12.55 -1.88
CA VAL A 26 -15.15 12.06 -0.67
C VAL A 26 -13.68 12.49 -0.66
N THR A 27 -13.23 13.00 0.46
CA THR A 27 -11.84 13.46 0.67
C THR A 27 -11.08 12.62 1.69
N ASN A 28 -11.80 11.82 2.50
CA ASN A 28 -11.23 10.99 3.56
C ASN A 28 -11.90 9.61 3.58
N MET A 29 -11.09 8.55 3.41
CA MET A 29 -11.50 7.13 3.48
C MET A 29 -10.66 6.34 4.51
N ARG A 30 -10.10 7.04 5.50
CA ARG A 30 -9.31 6.43 6.58
C ARG A 30 -10.08 5.30 7.26
N ASN A 31 -9.43 4.15 7.48
CA ASN A 31 -9.99 2.96 8.15
C ASN A 31 -11.33 2.46 7.60
N MET A 32 -11.78 2.88 6.40
CA MET A 32 -13.14 2.64 5.93
C MET A 32 -13.54 1.16 5.96
N PHE A 33 -12.66 0.24 5.57
CA PHE A 33 -12.87 -1.21 5.59
C PHE A 33 -11.88 -1.92 6.51
N SER A 34 -11.22 -1.20 7.43
CA SER A 34 -10.25 -1.81 8.33
C SER A 34 -10.94 -2.86 9.20
N ASN A 35 -10.38 -4.09 9.22
CA ASN A 35 -10.94 -5.27 9.88
C ASN A 35 -12.32 -5.75 9.32
N ALA A 36 -12.72 -5.33 8.13
CA ALA A 36 -13.87 -5.88 7.40
C ALA A 36 -13.46 -7.20 6.70
N ALA A 37 -13.25 -8.25 7.48
CA ALA A 37 -12.53 -9.45 7.05
C ALA A 37 -13.18 -10.19 5.87
N ALA A 38 -14.50 -10.16 5.72
CA ALA A 38 -15.24 -10.81 4.63
C ALA A 38 -15.40 -9.92 3.39
N PHE A 39 -15.05 -8.63 3.46
CA PHE A 39 -15.30 -7.70 2.36
C PHE A 39 -14.47 -8.02 1.14
N ASN A 40 -15.12 -8.30 0.00
CA ASN A 40 -14.48 -8.56 -1.28
C ASN A 40 -15.38 -8.15 -2.47
N GLN A 41 -16.03 -6.99 -2.38
CA GLN A 41 -16.87 -6.50 -3.48
C GLN A 41 -16.11 -5.53 -4.37
N PRO A 42 -16.41 -5.48 -5.69
CA PRO A 42 -15.77 -4.57 -6.61
C PRO A 42 -16.01 -3.10 -6.25
N LEU A 43 -14.98 -2.29 -6.43
CA LEU A 43 -14.97 -0.84 -6.19
C LEU A 43 -14.41 -0.08 -7.41
N ASP A 44 -14.29 -0.72 -8.55
CA ASP A 44 -13.71 -0.18 -9.79
C ASP A 44 -14.52 1.00 -10.37
N GLY A 45 -15.83 1.09 -10.06
CA GLY A 45 -16.69 2.22 -10.41
C GLY A 45 -16.49 3.47 -9.55
N TRP A 46 -15.70 3.41 -8.48
CA TRP A 46 -15.53 4.54 -7.57
C TRP A 46 -14.59 5.61 -8.14
N GLN A 47 -15.05 6.86 -8.12
CA GLN A 47 -14.26 8.03 -8.51
C GLN A 47 -13.60 8.63 -7.26
N VAL A 48 -12.37 8.21 -6.96
CA VAL A 48 -11.65 8.58 -5.73
C VAL A 48 -10.72 9.79 -5.91
N GLY A 49 -10.75 10.47 -7.05
CA GLY A 49 -9.82 11.55 -7.41
C GLY A 49 -9.84 12.80 -6.51
N LYS A 50 -10.70 12.84 -5.47
CA LYS A 50 -10.67 13.89 -4.43
C LYS A 50 -10.19 13.37 -3.06
N VAL A 51 -9.91 12.09 -2.94
CA VAL A 51 -9.45 11.50 -1.67
C VAL A 51 -7.99 11.92 -1.41
N LYS A 52 -7.72 12.38 -0.20
CA LYS A 52 -6.38 12.77 0.26
C LYS A 52 -5.81 11.80 1.29
N ASP A 53 -6.68 11.12 2.03
CA ASP A 53 -6.30 10.23 3.12
C ASP A 53 -6.94 8.85 2.92
N MET A 54 -6.07 7.83 2.76
CA MET A 54 -6.42 6.40 2.66
C MET A 54 -5.71 5.57 3.75
N ASP A 55 -5.35 6.22 4.91
CA ASP A 55 -4.71 5.53 6.04
C ASP A 55 -5.52 4.30 6.43
N ARG A 56 -4.86 3.12 6.42
CA ARG A 56 -5.43 1.81 6.79
C ARG A 56 -6.76 1.43 6.15
N MET A 57 -7.08 1.97 4.95
CA MET A 57 -8.41 1.80 4.35
C MET A 57 -8.86 0.34 4.27
N PHE A 58 -7.96 -0.60 3.94
CA PHE A 58 -8.23 -2.04 3.85
C PHE A 58 -7.40 -2.88 4.84
N SER A 59 -6.82 -2.27 5.88
CA SER A 59 -6.02 -3.00 6.85
C SER A 59 -6.80 -4.16 7.45
N ASN A 60 -6.25 -5.40 7.43
CA ASN A 60 -6.90 -6.63 7.89
C ASN A 60 -8.23 -6.99 7.18
N ALA A 61 -8.55 -6.46 6.01
CA ALA A 61 -9.68 -6.89 5.18
C ALA A 61 -9.30 -8.17 4.42
N ALA A 62 -9.11 -9.28 5.11
CA ALA A 62 -8.38 -10.46 4.68
C ALA A 62 -8.83 -11.07 3.35
N ALA A 63 -10.13 -10.97 3.01
CA ALA A 63 -10.69 -11.52 1.77
C ALA A 63 -10.55 -10.59 0.56
N PHE A 64 -10.22 -9.31 0.76
CA PHE A 64 -10.25 -8.32 -0.31
C PHE A 64 -9.16 -8.57 -1.36
N ASN A 65 -9.57 -8.76 -2.62
CA ASN A 65 -8.67 -8.94 -3.76
C ASN A 65 -9.30 -8.38 -5.06
N GLN A 66 -9.94 -7.22 -5.00
CA GLN A 66 -10.56 -6.59 -6.17
C GLN A 66 -9.62 -5.60 -6.85
N PRO A 67 -9.74 -5.40 -8.17
CA PRO A 67 -8.89 -4.49 -8.92
C PRO A 67 -9.11 -3.03 -8.49
N LEU A 68 -8.00 -2.31 -8.28
CA LEU A 68 -7.97 -0.89 -7.91
C LEU A 68 -7.10 -0.06 -8.87
N ASN A 69 -6.52 -0.68 -9.89
CA ASN A 69 -5.52 -0.03 -10.75
C ASN A 69 -6.08 1.20 -11.52
N GLY A 70 -7.39 1.27 -11.71
CA GLY A 70 -8.07 2.41 -12.36
C GLY A 70 -8.36 3.60 -11.44
N TRP A 71 -8.04 3.52 -10.15
CA TRP A 71 -8.26 4.64 -9.23
C TRP A 71 -7.30 5.80 -9.49
N ASP A 72 -7.82 7.01 -9.57
CA ASP A 72 -6.99 8.23 -9.57
C ASP A 72 -6.60 8.57 -8.13
N VAL A 73 -5.36 8.25 -7.78
CA VAL A 73 -4.77 8.51 -6.45
C VAL A 73 -3.76 9.67 -6.47
N SER A 74 -3.75 10.47 -7.53
CA SER A 74 -2.72 11.48 -7.80
C SER A 74 -2.60 12.59 -6.74
N ILE A 75 -3.66 12.81 -5.94
CA ILE A 75 -3.64 13.80 -4.84
C ILE A 75 -3.64 13.17 -3.45
N VAL A 76 -3.57 11.85 -3.35
CA VAL A 76 -3.47 11.15 -2.05
C VAL A 76 -2.10 11.46 -1.44
N THR A 77 -2.09 11.83 -0.16
CA THR A 77 -0.87 12.14 0.59
C THR A 77 -0.51 11.09 1.62
N ILE A 78 -1.48 10.33 2.14
CA ILE A 78 -1.28 9.32 3.20
C ILE A 78 -1.87 7.99 2.74
N MET A 79 -1.01 6.96 2.69
CA MET A 79 -1.35 5.55 2.41
C MET A 79 -0.77 4.62 3.49
N HIS A 80 -0.50 5.14 4.72
CA HIS A 80 0.02 4.35 5.81
C HIS A 80 -0.86 3.12 6.06
N GLY A 81 -0.26 1.92 6.08
CA GLY A 81 -0.96 0.66 6.35
C GLY A 81 -2.16 0.34 5.46
N MET A 82 -2.32 0.96 4.27
CA MET A 82 -3.53 0.83 3.46
C MET A 82 -3.90 -0.62 3.16
N PHE A 83 -2.92 -1.47 2.88
CA PHE A 83 -3.08 -2.91 2.61
C PHE A 83 -2.42 -3.78 3.69
N GLN A 84 -2.21 -3.24 4.88
CA GLN A 84 -1.55 -3.96 5.98
C GLN A 84 -2.31 -5.24 6.34
N SER A 85 -1.60 -6.38 6.42
CA SER A 85 -2.18 -7.70 6.75
C SER A 85 -3.35 -8.13 5.84
N LEU A 86 -3.36 -7.67 4.61
CA LEU A 86 -4.35 -7.99 3.58
C LEU A 86 -3.93 -9.27 2.83
N SER A 87 -4.16 -10.43 3.42
CA SER A 87 -3.54 -11.70 3.02
C SER A 87 -3.85 -12.17 1.59
N ALA A 88 -5.03 -11.86 1.05
CA ALA A 88 -5.44 -12.32 -0.29
C ALA A 88 -5.05 -11.36 -1.43
N PHE A 89 -4.65 -10.12 -1.14
CA PHE A 89 -4.51 -9.08 -2.17
C PHE A 89 -3.27 -9.28 -3.02
N ASN A 90 -3.48 -9.36 -4.35
CA ASN A 90 -2.41 -9.44 -5.34
C ASN A 90 -2.82 -8.77 -6.66
N GLN A 91 -3.51 -7.64 -6.62
CA GLN A 91 -3.90 -6.92 -7.82
C GLN A 91 -2.82 -5.93 -8.25
N PRO A 92 -2.66 -5.67 -9.56
CA PRO A 92 -1.71 -4.68 -10.04
C PRO A 92 -2.06 -3.28 -9.56
N LEU A 93 -1.03 -2.50 -9.24
CA LEU A 93 -1.10 -1.10 -8.81
C LEU A 93 -0.16 -0.21 -9.64
N ASN A 94 0.40 -0.71 -10.72
CA ASN A 94 1.38 -0.02 -11.55
C ASN A 94 0.81 1.21 -12.30
N GLY A 95 -0.52 1.31 -12.42
CA GLY A 95 -1.20 2.48 -12.97
C GLY A 95 -1.35 3.67 -12.00
N TRP A 96 -1.00 3.49 -10.72
CA TRP A 96 -1.16 4.53 -9.73
C TRP A 96 -0.09 5.62 -9.86
N ASN A 97 -0.53 6.88 -9.90
CA ASN A 97 0.36 8.03 -9.71
C ASN A 97 0.46 8.33 -8.21
N VAL A 98 1.58 7.95 -7.59
CA VAL A 98 1.83 8.13 -6.15
C VAL A 98 2.76 9.29 -5.83
N SER A 99 3.02 10.18 -6.80
CA SER A 99 3.99 11.26 -6.66
C SER A 99 3.66 12.29 -5.56
N SER A 100 2.41 12.35 -5.10
CA SER A 100 2.00 13.21 -3.97
C SER A 100 2.05 12.50 -2.61
N VAL A 101 2.27 11.18 -2.58
CA VAL A 101 2.24 10.42 -1.33
C VAL A 101 3.51 10.69 -0.53
N THR A 102 3.35 10.99 0.77
CA THR A 102 4.46 11.26 1.68
C THR A 102 4.66 10.15 2.71
N ASP A 103 3.64 9.34 2.98
CA ASP A 103 3.71 8.24 3.95
C ASP A 103 3.09 6.96 3.41
N MET A 104 3.94 5.94 3.21
CA MET A 104 3.59 4.55 2.88
C MET A 104 4.08 3.57 3.95
N SER A 105 4.28 4.04 5.19
CA SER A 105 4.72 3.17 6.30
C SER A 105 3.76 1.99 6.46
N GLY A 106 4.29 0.76 6.53
CA GLY A 106 3.52 -0.47 6.68
C GLY A 106 2.51 -0.78 5.58
N MET A 107 2.53 -0.09 4.43
CA MET A 107 1.47 -0.18 3.40
C MET A 107 1.18 -1.61 2.96
N PHE A 108 2.21 -2.43 2.76
CA PHE A 108 2.11 -3.84 2.39
C PHE A 108 2.60 -4.77 3.50
N GLY A 109 2.82 -4.23 4.69
CA GLY A 109 3.41 -4.95 5.81
C GLY A 109 2.43 -5.86 6.53
N GLY A 110 2.97 -6.77 7.35
CA GLY A 110 2.22 -7.53 8.37
C GLY A 110 2.34 -6.87 9.75
N MET A 111 1.41 -7.20 10.64
CA MET A 111 1.53 -6.81 12.05
C MET A 111 2.41 -7.82 12.80
N MET A 112 3.36 -7.34 13.61
CA MET A 112 4.18 -8.21 14.47
C MET A 112 3.29 -9.02 15.41
N GLY A 113 3.47 -10.35 15.39
CA GLY A 113 2.71 -11.27 16.26
C GLY A 113 1.36 -11.74 15.73
N MET A 114 0.87 -11.25 14.61
CA MET A 114 -0.24 -11.84 13.87
C MET A 114 0.31 -12.63 12.68
N PHE A 115 -0.07 -13.90 12.54
CA PHE A 115 0.28 -14.73 11.40
C PHE A 115 -0.42 -14.15 10.16
N GLY A 116 0.35 -13.54 9.25
CA GLY A 116 -0.15 -13.07 7.97
C GLY A 116 0.15 -11.60 7.70
N GLY A 117 1.33 -11.32 7.16
CA GLY A 117 1.56 -10.14 6.34
C GLY A 117 0.76 -10.21 5.04
N LEU A 118 0.98 -9.28 4.13
CA LEU A 118 0.48 -9.34 2.75
C LEU A 118 1.20 -10.50 2.02
N SER A 119 0.73 -11.74 2.28
CA SER A 119 1.47 -12.95 1.91
C SER A 119 1.44 -13.23 0.42
N GLU A 120 0.42 -12.76 -0.29
CA GLU A 120 0.23 -13.07 -1.72
C GLU A 120 0.74 -11.98 -2.67
N PHE A 121 1.13 -10.80 -2.19
CA PHE A 121 1.49 -9.68 -3.06
C PHE A 121 2.89 -9.83 -3.66
N TYR A 122 2.96 -9.83 -5.00
CA TYR A 122 4.22 -9.88 -5.75
C TYR A 122 4.22 -8.96 -6.98
N GLN A 123 3.33 -7.97 -7.04
CA GLN A 123 3.19 -7.08 -8.19
C GLN A 123 4.36 -6.07 -8.29
N PRO A 124 4.76 -5.71 -9.52
CA PRO A 124 5.86 -4.76 -9.71
C PRO A 124 5.44 -3.34 -9.32
N LEU A 125 6.32 -2.65 -8.59
CA LEU A 125 6.14 -1.28 -8.12
C LEU A 125 7.29 -0.35 -8.54
N GLY A 126 8.31 -0.84 -9.23
CA GLY A 126 9.51 -0.05 -9.62
C GLY A 126 9.18 1.19 -10.45
N GLY A 127 8.04 1.21 -11.15
CA GLY A 127 7.59 2.37 -11.92
C GLY A 127 7.07 3.55 -11.10
N TRP A 128 6.79 3.38 -9.81
CA TRP A 128 6.25 4.44 -8.97
C TRP A 128 7.21 5.61 -8.81
N ASP A 129 6.67 6.83 -8.82
CA ASP A 129 7.42 8.03 -8.46
C ASP A 129 7.29 8.27 -6.94
N ILE A 130 8.38 8.02 -6.22
CA ILE A 130 8.46 8.16 -4.77
C ILE A 130 9.23 9.39 -4.33
N SER A 131 9.39 10.38 -5.21
CA SER A 131 10.21 11.58 -4.94
C SER A 131 9.69 12.45 -3.79
N SER A 132 8.39 12.39 -3.47
CA SER A 132 7.81 13.12 -2.34
C SER A 132 7.83 12.33 -1.01
N MET A 133 8.38 11.11 -1.01
CA MET A 133 8.26 10.21 0.13
C MET A 133 9.07 10.68 1.34
N VAL A 134 8.43 10.69 2.51
CA VAL A 134 9.04 10.99 3.81
C VAL A 134 9.22 9.70 4.62
N SER A 135 8.25 8.79 4.60
CA SER A 135 8.32 7.55 5.37
C SER A 135 7.85 6.32 4.60
N MET A 136 8.68 5.26 4.63
CA MET A 136 8.39 3.90 4.16
C MET A 136 8.76 2.86 5.24
N VAL A 137 8.70 3.25 6.52
CA VAL A 137 9.00 2.35 7.66
C VAL A 137 8.14 1.10 7.57
N HIS A 138 8.78 -0.09 7.64
CA HIS A 138 8.10 -1.39 7.60
C HIS A 138 7.20 -1.64 6.37
N MET A 139 7.43 -0.95 5.24
CA MET A 139 6.53 -0.97 4.08
C MET A 139 6.22 -2.37 3.57
N PHE A 140 7.20 -3.28 3.57
CA PHE A 140 7.06 -4.67 3.11
C PHE A 140 7.36 -5.69 4.21
N VAL A 141 7.32 -5.29 5.49
CA VAL A 141 7.62 -6.19 6.60
C VAL A 141 6.67 -7.40 6.57
N PHE A 142 7.23 -8.63 6.60
CA PHE A 142 6.49 -9.89 6.48
C PHE A 142 5.67 -10.09 5.17
N ALA A 143 5.93 -9.31 4.12
CA ALA A 143 5.38 -9.53 2.78
C ALA A 143 6.10 -10.71 2.10
N SER A 144 5.77 -11.96 2.47
CA SER A 144 6.59 -13.15 2.23
C SER A 144 6.79 -13.53 0.76
N LYS A 145 5.91 -13.12 -0.15
CA LYS A 145 6.07 -13.32 -1.61
C LYS A 145 6.63 -12.11 -2.34
N PHE A 146 6.75 -10.96 -1.68
CA PHE A 146 7.28 -9.77 -2.34
C PHE A 146 8.79 -9.91 -2.59
N ASN A 147 9.15 -9.92 -3.88
CA ASN A 147 10.51 -10.04 -4.35
C ASN A 147 10.64 -9.35 -5.72
N GLN A 148 10.57 -8.01 -5.72
CA GLN A 148 10.58 -7.22 -6.94
C GLN A 148 11.82 -6.34 -7.03
N ASP A 149 12.20 -6.01 -8.26
CA ASP A 149 13.26 -5.03 -8.51
C ASP A 149 12.74 -3.61 -8.21
N LEU A 150 13.31 -3.00 -7.18
CA LEU A 150 13.02 -1.62 -6.78
C LEU A 150 14.21 -0.67 -7.06
N CYS A 151 15.21 -1.09 -7.83
CA CYS A 151 16.33 -0.23 -8.23
C CYS A 151 15.89 1.14 -8.80
N PRO A 152 14.79 1.23 -9.60
CA PRO A 152 14.33 2.53 -10.09
C PRO A 152 13.97 3.55 -9.00
N TRP A 153 13.74 3.10 -7.75
CA TRP A 153 13.45 3.97 -6.62
C TRP A 153 14.70 4.68 -6.10
N GLY A 154 15.87 4.07 -6.26
CA GLY A 154 17.12 4.60 -5.72
C GLY A 154 17.45 6.01 -6.20
N SER A 155 17.18 6.32 -7.48
CA SER A 155 17.40 7.65 -8.05
C SER A 155 16.32 8.68 -7.70
N LYS A 156 15.18 8.23 -7.18
CA LYS A 156 14.01 9.09 -6.84
C LYS A 156 13.94 9.38 -5.35
N MET A 157 14.51 8.53 -4.51
CA MET A 157 14.47 8.69 -3.06
C MET A 157 15.41 9.79 -2.58
N MET A 158 14.91 10.63 -1.68
CA MET A 158 15.70 11.71 -1.07
C MET A 158 16.45 11.20 0.17
N PHE A 159 17.66 10.63 -0.02
CA PHE A 159 18.54 10.27 1.08
C PHE A 159 19.23 11.50 1.68
N PRO A 160 19.42 11.57 3.01
CA PRO A 160 18.98 10.66 4.07
C PRO A 160 17.63 11.01 4.70
N THR A 161 16.82 11.86 4.09
CA THR A 161 15.61 12.41 4.71
C THR A 161 14.43 11.44 4.72
N THR A 162 14.36 10.50 3.74
CA THR A 162 13.32 9.47 3.74
C THR A 162 13.64 8.38 4.75
N VAL A 163 12.70 8.08 5.64
CA VAL A 163 12.86 7.05 6.68
C VAL A 163 12.40 5.68 6.14
N VAL A 164 13.29 4.67 6.20
CA VAL A 164 13.08 3.34 5.61
C VAL A 164 13.24 2.19 6.60
N ASN A 165 13.29 2.45 7.90
CA ASN A 165 13.62 1.47 8.94
C ASN A 165 12.76 0.20 8.84
N GLY A 166 13.41 -0.97 8.76
CA GLY A 166 12.77 -2.29 8.70
C GLY A 166 11.92 -2.51 7.46
N MET A 167 12.19 -1.81 6.36
CA MET A 167 11.37 -1.80 5.14
C MET A 167 11.10 -3.19 4.60
N PHE A 168 12.09 -4.09 4.60
CA PHE A 168 12.00 -5.44 4.02
C PHE A 168 12.05 -6.58 5.04
N GLY A 169 11.97 -6.30 6.33
CA GLY A 169 12.12 -7.30 7.38
C GLY A 169 11.15 -8.47 7.24
N GLY A 170 11.64 -9.71 7.10
CA GLY A 170 10.80 -10.92 6.93
C GLY A 170 10.01 -10.99 5.62
N SER A 171 10.30 -10.14 4.65
CA SER A 171 9.72 -10.20 3.30
C SER A 171 10.32 -11.35 2.47
N GLY A 172 9.82 -11.55 1.24
CA GLY A 172 10.41 -12.48 0.27
C GLY A 172 11.68 -11.94 -0.43
N CYS A 173 12.13 -10.74 -0.06
CA CYS A 173 13.33 -10.14 -0.63
C CYS A 173 14.59 -10.91 -0.23
N PRO A 174 15.47 -11.30 -1.15
CA PRO A 174 16.78 -11.89 -0.81
C PRO A 174 17.67 -10.92 -0.03
N HIS A 175 17.47 -9.61 -0.19
CA HIS A 175 18.20 -8.56 0.51
C HIS A 175 17.23 -7.79 1.41
N MET A 176 17.16 -8.16 2.69
CA MET A 176 16.22 -7.59 3.66
C MET A 176 16.77 -6.36 4.41
N ASN A 177 18.03 -5.99 4.16
CA ASN A 177 18.61 -4.78 4.74
C ASN A 177 17.96 -3.53 4.14
N ASP A 178 17.81 -2.50 4.96
CA ASP A 178 17.30 -1.22 4.48
C ASP A 178 18.27 -0.58 3.48
N PRO A 179 17.77 0.10 2.43
CA PRO A 179 18.61 0.82 1.51
C PRO A 179 19.30 1.99 2.22
N THR A 180 20.61 2.10 2.02
CA THR A 180 21.44 3.17 2.61
C THR A 180 21.82 4.26 1.61
N GLY A 181 21.43 4.09 0.35
CA GLY A 181 21.71 5.01 -0.74
C GLY A 181 21.06 4.58 -2.06
N PRO A 182 21.25 5.35 -3.13
CA PRO A 182 20.64 5.06 -4.44
C PRO A 182 20.99 3.68 -5.01
N SER A 183 22.19 3.15 -4.73
CA SER A 183 22.65 1.84 -5.19
C SER A 183 22.06 0.66 -4.41
N GLY A 184 21.29 0.88 -3.35
CA GLY A 184 20.60 -0.19 -2.63
C GLY A 184 21.22 -0.63 -1.32
N PRO A 185 20.88 -1.85 -0.85
CA PRO A 185 20.10 -2.89 -1.56
C PRO A 185 18.62 -2.55 -1.78
N TRP A 186 18.07 -3.00 -2.91
CA TRP A 186 16.67 -2.74 -3.28
C TRP A 186 15.91 -4.05 -3.52
N CYS A 187 15.62 -4.79 -2.45
CA CYS A 187 14.88 -6.05 -2.45
C CYS A 187 15.55 -7.12 -3.33
N ALA A 188 15.12 -7.27 -4.59
CA ALA A 188 15.61 -8.32 -5.49
C ALA A 188 17.05 -8.09 -5.96
N VAL A 189 17.59 -6.86 -5.88
CA VAL A 189 18.91 -6.46 -6.41
C VAL A 189 19.79 -5.88 -5.31
N THR A 190 21.01 -6.43 -5.16
CA THR A 190 21.97 -5.99 -4.13
C THR A 190 22.61 -4.65 -4.46
N ASN A 191 22.98 -4.46 -5.73
CA ASN A 191 23.66 -3.26 -6.22
C ASN A 191 23.00 -2.82 -7.52
N CYS A 192 22.26 -1.74 -7.45
CA CYS A 192 21.69 -1.12 -8.63
C CYS A 192 22.78 -0.32 -9.35
N THR A 193 22.98 -0.63 -10.62
CA THR A 193 23.80 0.22 -11.49
C THR A 193 22.98 1.43 -11.90
N ALA A 194 23.55 2.62 -11.75
CA ALA A 194 22.96 3.88 -12.20
C ALA A 194 22.82 3.92 -13.73
#